data_a6c1dbbcc25dd430f5c1d62bc516677d
#
_entry.id   a6c1dbbcc25dd430f5c1d62bc516677d
#
_cell.length_a   1.000
_cell.length_b   1.000
_cell.length_c   1.000
_cell.angle_alpha   90.00
_cell.angle_beta   90.00
_cell.angle_gamma   90.00
#
_symmetry.space_group_name_H-M   'P 1'
#
loop_
_entity.id
_entity.type
_entity.pdbx_description
1 polymer ?
#
loop_
_entity_poly.entity_id
_entity_poly.type
_entity_poly.pdbx_seq_one_letter_code
_entity_poly.pdbx_strand_id
1 'polypeptide(L)'
;MAASAACADFFVDDSYLIEGNGPRLSYGVAVTDLDGNNVPEFIVTGFGYPNLALEFTGTRLSDVTSDVISGNLAGGLFSDAERKTIGVSACDVDGDGREEVYFLNTDSYSGEKLLADRLLDFDSGVTDLFEQGDNWVSLNLTAGRSVACVDREGDGTYGIYVSNYGGPSRFYEVSGGEIEDISTKLGIDRTTGGRAVVSGHILGSRNDMFAANEQGPSFLYQNFDGRFVDRAVEYGVDDARQNGRGTALADILYDGRLGIIIGNWNGYHRAYVPARHSFLDYATEAFREPSLVRTVISADFDNDGFDEIFFNNIGQPNRMFRVRDGGVLEPVALSAALEANGLGTGAAVADMDGDGVLDLLVAHGESAPQPLSLFRAAIDGPVRYLRIAPLTEQGAPARGATVILETDMRVHAKTIDAGSGYLCQMEPVAHYGLRDGETVKSVKVRWTDGTETGLGEIAANKTHIIRKDGQGRKEGQ
;
A
#
# COMPACT_ATOMS: atom_id res chain seq x y z
N MET A 1 -14.59 -37.10 -25.92
CA MET A 1 -13.41 -36.42 -25.38
C MET A 1 -13.73 -34.94 -25.44
N ALA A 2 -14.12 -34.36 -24.33
CA ALA A 2 -14.25 -32.91 -24.25
C ALA A 2 -12.81 -32.34 -24.14
N ALA A 3 -12.44 -31.49 -25.08
CA ALA A 3 -11.23 -30.69 -24.94
C ALA A 3 -11.40 -29.86 -23.66
N SER A 4 -10.50 -30.03 -22.68
CA SER A 4 -10.39 -29.06 -21.61
C SER A 4 -10.04 -27.74 -22.27
N ALA A 5 -10.88 -26.74 -22.13
CA ALA A 5 -10.48 -25.38 -22.41
C ALA A 5 -9.21 -25.15 -21.59
N ALA A 6 -8.08 -24.85 -22.24
CA ALA A 6 -6.91 -24.36 -21.54
C ALA A 6 -7.40 -23.14 -20.75
N CYS A 7 -7.25 -23.18 -19.44
CA CYS A 7 -7.47 -21.99 -18.63
C CYS A 7 -6.51 -20.95 -19.19
N ALA A 8 -7.03 -19.82 -19.69
CA ALA A 8 -6.16 -18.73 -20.11
C ALA A 8 -5.27 -18.33 -18.94
N ASP A 9 -4.01 -18.07 -19.19
CA ASP A 9 -3.08 -17.63 -18.17
C ASP A 9 -3.57 -16.30 -17.60
N PHE A 10 -3.72 -16.19 -16.27
CA PHE A 10 -4.17 -14.94 -15.64
C PHE A 10 -3.06 -13.87 -15.67
N PHE A 11 -1.84 -14.26 -15.27
CA PHE A 11 -0.68 -13.38 -15.33
C PHE A 11 0.34 -13.87 -16.36
N VAL A 12 0.95 -12.93 -17.06
CA VAL A 12 2.19 -13.11 -17.84
C VAL A 12 3.38 -12.59 -17.05
N ASP A 13 4.55 -13.15 -17.30
CA ASP A 13 5.81 -12.74 -16.68
C ASP A 13 6.52 -11.73 -17.58
N ASP A 14 6.54 -10.47 -17.12
CA ASP A 14 7.21 -9.35 -17.77
C ASP A 14 8.51 -8.95 -17.04
N SER A 15 9.04 -9.81 -16.15
CA SER A 15 10.29 -9.56 -15.38
C SER A 15 11.51 -9.28 -16.26
N TYR A 16 11.48 -9.68 -17.54
CA TYR A 16 12.51 -9.35 -18.53
C TYR A 16 12.58 -7.85 -18.87
N LEU A 17 11.54 -7.08 -18.53
CA LEU A 17 11.52 -5.61 -18.68
C LEU A 17 12.38 -4.92 -17.62
N ILE A 18 12.62 -5.55 -16.47
CA ILE A 18 13.44 -4.96 -15.40
C ILE A 18 14.91 -5.00 -15.80
N GLU A 19 15.50 -3.81 -15.99
CA GLU A 19 16.91 -3.70 -16.37
C GLU A 19 17.84 -4.09 -15.22
N GLY A 20 18.87 -4.89 -15.51
CA GLY A 20 19.85 -5.29 -14.49
C GLY A 20 19.29 -6.13 -13.34
N ASN A 21 18.19 -6.85 -13.54
CA ASN A 21 17.46 -7.62 -12.53
C ASN A 21 18.23 -8.84 -11.99
N GLY A 22 19.31 -8.59 -11.25
CA GLY A 22 20.10 -9.63 -10.60
C GLY A 22 19.52 -10.07 -9.26
N PRO A 23 19.90 -11.27 -8.76
CA PRO A 23 19.47 -11.74 -7.43
C PRO A 23 19.91 -10.80 -6.32
N ARG A 24 18.96 -10.45 -5.43
CA ARG A 24 19.17 -9.55 -4.29
C ARG A 24 18.23 -9.92 -3.13
N LEU A 25 18.51 -9.42 -1.94
CA LEU A 25 17.56 -9.43 -0.83
C LEU A 25 16.77 -8.13 -0.86
N SER A 26 15.51 -8.21 -1.28
CA SER A 26 14.57 -7.07 -1.33
C SER A 26 13.41 -7.34 -0.40
N TYR A 27 12.76 -6.26 0.10
CA TYR A 27 11.62 -6.40 1.00
C TYR A 27 10.46 -5.49 0.60
N GLY A 28 10.39 -4.27 1.14
CA GLY A 28 9.30 -3.34 0.90
C GLY A 28 9.31 -2.78 -0.52
N VAL A 29 8.11 -2.49 -1.02
CA VAL A 29 7.92 -1.80 -2.30
C VAL A 29 6.90 -0.68 -2.09
N ALA A 30 7.24 0.55 -2.48
CA ALA A 30 6.32 1.68 -2.50
C ALA A 30 6.27 2.31 -3.89
N VAL A 31 5.17 2.99 -4.20
CA VAL A 31 4.98 3.70 -5.47
C VAL A 31 4.73 5.18 -5.20
N THR A 32 5.59 6.04 -5.72
CA THR A 32 5.48 7.51 -5.63
C THR A 32 6.25 8.17 -6.76
N ASP A 33 5.93 9.42 -7.06
CA ASP A 33 6.63 10.27 -8.03
C ASP A 33 7.72 11.07 -7.27
N LEU A 34 8.96 10.56 -7.27
CA LEU A 34 10.07 11.12 -6.49
C LEU A 34 10.62 12.43 -7.06
N ASP A 35 10.64 12.57 -8.38
CA ASP A 35 11.25 13.73 -9.05
C ASP A 35 10.25 14.76 -9.56
N GLY A 36 8.94 14.48 -9.42
CA GLY A 36 7.84 15.34 -9.82
C GLY A 36 7.62 15.40 -11.34
N ASN A 37 8.03 14.35 -12.06
CA ASN A 37 7.86 14.26 -13.51
C ASN A 37 6.47 13.72 -13.93
N ASN A 38 5.64 13.30 -12.98
CA ASN A 38 4.34 12.64 -13.09
C ASN A 38 4.41 11.20 -13.64
N VAL A 39 5.57 10.56 -13.60
CA VAL A 39 5.75 9.13 -13.84
C VAL A 39 6.19 8.52 -12.50
N PRO A 40 5.40 7.62 -11.90
CA PRO A 40 5.74 7.09 -10.59
C PRO A 40 6.87 6.07 -10.67
N GLU A 41 7.73 6.08 -9.67
CA GLU A 41 8.74 5.05 -9.45
C GLU A 41 8.23 3.96 -8.49
N PHE A 42 8.66 2.73 -8.73
CA PHE A 42 8.70 1.70 -7.71
C PHE A 42 9.95 1.86 -6.87
N ILE A 43 9.81 2.25 -5.61
CA ILE A 43 10.90 2.22 -4.64
C ILE A 43 10.99 0.81 -4.09
N VAL A 44 12.13 0.13 -4.29
CA VAL A 44 12.35 -1.23 -3.79
C VAL A 44 13.44 -1.22 -2.72
N THR A 45 13.11 -1.65 -1.51
CA THR A 45 14.07 -1.64 -0.40
C THR A 45 15.04 -2.82 -0.47
N GLY A 46 16.30 -2.56 -0.07
CA GLY A 46 17.38 -3.54 -0.05
C GLY A 46 17.82 -3.93 1.37
N PHE A 47 17.92 -5.21 1.65
CA PHE A 47 18.42 -5.72 2.93
C PHE A 47 19.94 -6.02 2.82
N GLY A 48 20.77 -5.01 3.12
CA GLY A 48 22.19 -5.04 2.84
C GLY A 48 22.52 -4.98 1.34
N TYR A 49 21.61 -4.43 0.57
CA TYR A 49 21.71 -4.11 -0.85
C TYR A 49 21.23 -2.66 -1.07
N PRO A 50 21.62 -1.99 -2.15
CA PRO A 50 21.09 -0.67 -2.46
C PRO A 50 19.55 -0.68 -2.55
N ASN A 51 18.87 0.35 -2.03
CA ASN A 51 17.50 0.63 -2.42
C ASN A 51 17.49 1.07 -3.90
N LEU A 52 16.41 0.79 -4.61
CA LEU A 52 16.22 1.15 -6.02
C LEU A 52 15.03 2.09 -6.18
N ALA A 53 15.12 3.00 -7.15
CA ALA A 53 14.00 3.71 -7.73
C ALA A 53 13.85 3.23 -9.18
N LEU A 54 12.79 2.48 -9.47
CA LEU A 54 12.57 1.88 -10.79
C LEU A 54 11.46 2.63 -11.51
N GLU A 55 11.79 3.26 -12.65
CA GLU A 55 10.84 4.00 -13.50
C GLU A 55 10.68 3.29 -14.86
N PHE A 56 9.48 3.34 -15.43
CA PHE A 56 9.24 2.87 -16.79
C PHE A 56 9.66 3.92 -17.83
N THR A 57 10.78 3.67 -18.49
CA THR A 57 11.40 4.59 -19.47
C THR A 57 10.84 4.43 -20.89
N GLY A 58 9.61 3.95 -21.01
CA GLY A 58 8.91 3.71 -22.29
C GLY A 58 9.13 2.33 -22.90
N THR A 59 10.14 1.58 -22.49
CA THR A 59 10.42 0.20 -22.96
C THR A 59 10.95 -0.73 -21.89
N ARG A 60 11.46 -0.19 -20.80
CA ARG A 60 12.09 -0.92 -19.69
C ARG A 60 11.74 -0.28 -18.37
N LEU A 61 11.76 -1.07 -17.33
CA LEU A 61 11.75 -0.63 -15.95
C LEU A 61 13.21 -0.49 -15.51
N SER A 62 13.71 0.74 -15.49
CA SER A 62 15.12 1.06 -15.28
C SER A 62 15.35 1.67 -13.90
N ASP A 63 16.52 1.41 -13.29
CA ASP A 63 16.93 2.06 -12.05
C ASP A 63 17.36 3.49 -12.34
N VAL A 64 16.52 4.44 -11.95
CA VAL A 64 16.74 5.89 -12.13
C VAL A 64 17.26 6.57 -10.86
N THR A 65 17.70 5.80 -9.86
CA THR A 65 18.18 6.34 -8.57
C THR A 65 19.23 7.44 -8.75
N SER A 66 20.13 7.32 -9.74
CA SER A 66 21.16 8.34 -10.01
C SER A 66 20.61 9.61 -10.67
N ASP A 67 19.51 9.52 -11.40
CA ASP A 67 18.94 10.59 -12.22
C ASP A 67 17.93 11.40 -11.40
N VAL A 68 17.06 10.70 -10.65
CA VAL A 68 16.10 11.30 -9.71
C VAL A 68 16.81 12.05 -8.59
N ILE A 69 17.97 11.56 -8.17
CA ILE A 69 18.74 12.09 -7.04
C ILE A 69 19.95 12.87 -7.57
N SER A 70 19.74 14.12 -7.97
CA SER A 70 20.80 14.99 -8.48
C SER A 70 21.83 15.36 -7.39
N GLY A 71 23.00 14.74 -7.45
CA GLY A 71 24.18 15.10 -6.63
C GLY A 71 24.92 13.89 -6.06
N ASN A 72 26.24 13.90 -6.12
CA ASN A 72 27.14 12.79 -5.73
C ASN A 72 27.03 12.33 -4.25
N LEU A 73 26.41 13.08 -3.37
CA LEU A 73 26.18 12.73 -1.96
C LEU A 73 24.77 12.16 -1.73
N ALA A 74 23.81 12.51 -2.57
CA ALA A 74 22.40 12.18 -2.46
C ALA A 74 22.13 10.69 -2.73
N GLY A 75 22.77 10.09 -3.73
CA GLY A 75 22.63 8.67 -4.04
C GLY A 75 23.00 7.76 -2.87
N GLY A 76 23.92 8.18 -1.99
CA GLY A 76 24.33 7.43 -0.81
C GLY A 76 23.25 7.33 0.27
N LEU A 77 22.47 8.39 0.49
CA LEU A 77 21.38 8.40 1.49
C LEU A 77 20.19 7.53 1.05
N PHE A 78 19.81 7.61 -0.20
CA PHE A 78 18.70 6.80 -0.75
C PHE A 78 19.12 5.34 -0.93
N SER A 79 20.21 5.06 -1.64
CA SER A 79 20.66 3.71 -1.93
C SER A 79 21.01 2.92 -0.67
N ASP A 80 21.69 3.53 0.28
CA ASP A 80 21.99 3.06 1.65
C ASP A 80 22.25 1.54 1.77
N ALA A 81 23.16 1.02 0.95
CA ALA A 81 23.46 -0.42 0.84
C ALA A 81 23.99 -1.06 2.14
N GLU A 82 24.44 -0.26 3.10
CA GLU A 82 24.94 -0.75 4.40
C GLU A 82 23.81 -1.03 5.39
N ARG A 83 22.62 -0.45 5.15
CA ARG A 83 21.47 -0.67 6.01
C ARG A 83 20.66 -1.90 5.60
N LYS A 84 19.76 -2.29 6.47
CA LYS A 84 18.84 -3.41 6.27
C LYS A 84 17.43 -2.85 6.19
N THR A 85 17.13 -2.21 5.07
CA THR A 85 15.83 -1.59 4.86
C THR A 85 14.79 -2.66 4.52
N ILE A 86 13.70 -2.70 5.27
CA ILE A 86 12.63 -3.68 5.07
C ILE A 86 11.29 -3.07 4.68
N GLY A 87 11.03 -1.82 5.03
CA GLY A 87 9.75 -1.18 4.73
C GLY A 87 9.94 0.21 4.18
N VAL A 88 8.96 0.69 3.46
CA VAL A 88 8.97 2.02 2.84
C VAL A 88 7.54 2.56 2.73
N SER A 89 7.39 3.87 2.94
CA SER A 89 6.14 4.59 2.70
C SER A 89 6.47 6.03 2.33
N ALA A 90 5.65 6.63 1.48
CA ALA A 90 5.80 8.00 1.02
C ALA A 90 4.56 8.83 1.36
N CYS A 91 4.73 10.04 1.87
CA CYS A 91 3.67 11.02 2.10
C CYS A 91 4.24 12.40 2.42
N ASP A 92 3.45 13.43 2.16
CA ASP A 92 3.76 14.82 2.45
C ASP A 92 3.67 15.07 3.97
N VAL A 93 4.83 15.05 4.66
CA VAL A 93 4.87 15.17 6.13
C VAL A 93 5.03 16.61 6.61
N ASP A 94 5.45 17.53 5.75
CA ASP A 94 5.69 18.93 6.10
C ASP A 94 4.71 19.93 5.43
N GLY A 95 3.85 19.43 4.53
CA GLY A 95 2.77 20.19 3.91
C GLY A 95 3.22 21.04 2.72
N ASP A 96 4.30 20.69 2.05
CA ASP A 96 4.84 21.44 0.92
C ASP A 96 4.28 21.00 -0.45
N GLY A 97 3.58 19.86 -0.49
CA GLY A 97 2.91 19.32 -1.67
C GLY A 97 3.72 18.24 -2.41
N ARG A 98 4.83 17.77 -1.84
CA ARG A 98 5.62 16.62 -2.29
C ARG A 98 5.59 15.52 -1.23
N GLU A 99 5.97 14.31 -1.60
CA GLU A 99 6.03 13.20 -0.65
C GLU A 99 7.47 12.98 -0.18
N GLU A 100 7.70 12.97 1.15
CA GLU A 100 8.90 12.44 1.77
C GLU A 100 8.80 10.93 1.84
N VAL A 101 9.97 10.26 1.85
CA VAL A 101 10.06 8.80 1.91
C VAL A 101 10.65 8.35 3.24
N TYR A 102 9.86 7.58 3.99
CA TYR A 102 10.30 6.91 5.20
C TYR A 102 10.87 5.53 4.89
N PHE A 103 12.14 5.30 5.20
CA PHE A 103 12.80 3.99 5.10
C PHE A 103 12.92 3.35 6.47
N LEU A 104 12.20 2.24 6.63
CA LEU A 104 12.16 1.44 7.85
C LEU A 104 13.31 0.43 7.86
N ASN A 105 14.30 0.66 8.71
CA ASN A 105 15.47 -0.21 8.86
C ASN A 105 15.29 -1.23 9.97
N THR A 106 15.96 -2.39 9.85
CA THR A 106 16.09 -3.36 10.92
C THR A 106 17.37 -4.15 10.80
N ASP A 107 18.12 -4.24 11.90
CA ASP A 107 19.30 -5.11 12.02
C ASP A 107 19.13 -6.10 13.18
N SER A 108 17.93 -6.08 13.78
CA SER A 108 17.53 -6.95 14.88
C SER A 108 16.17 -7.59 14.60
N TYR A 109 15.95 -8.81 15.06
CA TYR A 109 14.65 -9.45 14.95
C TYR A 109 13.58 -8.79 15.84
N SER A 110 13.96 -8.32 17.02
CA SER A 110 13.05 -7.77 18.02
C SER A 110 13.78 -6.84 18.99
N GLY A 111 13.10 -5.84 19.49
CA GLY A 111 13.65 -4.90 20.45
C GLY A 111 14.64 -3.91 19.84
N GLU A 112 15.72 -3.59 20.52
CA GLU A 112 16.68 -2.59 20.10
C GLU A 112 17.42 -2.97 18.81
N LYS A 113 17.69 -1.96 17.97
CA LYS A 113 18.51 -2.03 16.76
C LYS A 113 19.60 -0.95 16.76
N LEU A 114 20.65 -1.12 15.99
CA LEU A 114 21.77 -0.19 15.90
C LEU A 114 21.56 0.91 14.84
N LEU A 115 20.96 0.53 13.70
CA LEU A 115 20.75 1.43 12.58
C LEU A 115 19.33 2.01 12.62
N ALA A 116 19.25 3.32 12.79
CA ALA A 116 17.98 4.05 12.81
C ALA A 116 17.29 4.03 11.44
N ASP A 117 15.99 4.38 11.43
CA ASP A 117 15.25 4.65 10.20
C ASP A 117 15.71 5.96 9.57
N ARG A 118 15.26 6.22 8.33
CA ARG A 118 15.48 7.49 7.63
C ARG A 118 14.14 8.08 7.17
N LEU A 119 14.07 9.39 7.15
CA LEU A 119 12.99 10.16 6.52
C LEU A 119 13.63 11.12 5.53
N LEU A 120 13.50 10.81 4.25
CA LEU A 120 14.17 11.55 3.18
C LEU A 120 13.21 12.53 2.51
N ASP A 121 13.66 13.77 2.44
CA ASP A 121 13.07 14.87 1.68
C ASP A 121 13.85 15.06 0.36
N PHE A 122 13.14 15.40 -0.72
CA PHE A 122 13.67 15.50 -2.09
C PHE A 122 13.57 16.90 -2.71
N ASP A 123 13.14 17.90 -1.99
CA ASP A 123 12.87 19.25 -2.51
C ASP A 123 14.07 19.98 -3.10
N SER A 124 15.20 19.93 -2.43
CA SER A 124 16.41 20.65 -2.83
C SER A 124 17.63 19.74 -2.95
N GLY A 125 17.44 18.51 -3.29
CA GLY A 125 18.38 17.41 -3.20
C GLY A 125 17.89 16.46 -2.10
N VAL A 126 18.62 15.37 -1.82
CA VAL A 126 18.19 14.42 -0.80
C VAL A 126 18.71 14.79 0.58
N THR A 127 17.80 14.98 1.52
CA THR A 127 18.08 15.33 2.92
C THR A 127 17.43 14.31 3.85
N ASP A 128 18.16 13.79 4.84
CA ASP A 128 17.55 13.01 5.92
C ASP A 128 17.07 13.95 7.02
N LEU A 129 15.76 14.05 7.20
CA LEU A 129 15.16 14.96 8.17
C LEU A 129 15.53 14.60 9.62
N PHE A 130 15.84 13.33 9.92
CA PHE A 130 16.34 12.95 11.24
C PHE A 130 17.77 13.47 11.53
N GLU A 131 18.54 13.82 10.51
CA GLU A 131 19.87 14.39 10.66
C GLU A 131 19.86 15.93 10.79
N GLN A 132 18.67 16.55 10.68
CA GLN A 132 18.54 18.01 10.80
C GLN A 132 18.30 18.43 12.26
N GLY A 133 18.99 19.52 12.69
CA GLY A 133 18.80 20.09 14.03
C GLY A 133 18.93 19.07 15.17
N ASP A 134 17.94 19.04 16.04
CA ASP A 134 17.85 18.10 17.17
C ASP A 134 16.94 16.90 16.89
N ASN A 135 16.52 16.65 15.65
CA ASN A 135 15.61 15.57 15.28
C ASN A 135 16.15 14.16 15.60
N TRP A 136 17.48 14.04 15.75
CA TRP A 136 18.11 12.78 16.17
C TRP A 136 17.59 12.23 17.49
N VAL A 137 16.97 13.04 18.36
CA VAL A 137 16.33 12.60 19.61
C VAL A 137 15.08 11.75 19.36
N SER A 138 14.47 11.89 18.20
CA SER A 138 13.25 11.15 17.78
C SER A 138 13.54 9.88 16.98
N LEU A 139 14.81 9.51 16.78
CA LEU A 139 15.19 8.32 16.00
C LEU A 139 14.49 7.05 16.50
N ASN A 140 13.98 6.25 15.56
CA ASN A 140 13.50 4.90 15.86
C ASN A 140 14.66 3.91 15.96
N LEU A 141 15.01 3.54 17.16
CA LEU A 141 16.02 2.51 17.48
C LEU A 141 15.36 1.18 17.92
N THR A 142 14.15 0.91 17.44
CA THR A 142 13.44 -0.36 17.67
C THR A 142 13.24 -1.08 16.34
N ALA A 143 13.34 -2.41 16.35
CA ALA A 143 13.12 -3.25 15.19
C ALA A 143 11.73 -3.00 14.58
N GLY A 144 11.66 -2.26 13.48
CA GLY A 144 10.43 -1.94 12.76
C GLY A 144 9.90 -3.11 11.93
N ARG A 145 8.59 -3.09 11.60
CA ARG A 145 7.94 -4.13 10.81
C ARG A 145 6.98 -3.60 9.75
N SER A 146 6.44 -2.41 9.92
CA SER A 146 5.63 -1.74 8.90
C SER A 146 5.55 -0.25 9.19
N VAL A 147 5.24 0.51 8.16
CA VAL A 147 5.06 1.95 8.22
C VAL A 147 3.82 2.32 7.41
N ALA A 148 3.06 3.30 7.89
CA ALA A 148 1.93 3.86 7.16
C ALA A 148 1.79 5.35 7.46
N CYS A 149 1.34 6.09 6.47
CA CYS A 149 1.01 7.51 6.55
C CYS A 149 -0.41 7.71 7.06
N VAL A 150 -0.62 8.69 7.91
CA VAL A 150 -1.94 8.98 8.48
C VAL A 150 -2.15 10.48 8.60
N ASP A 151 -3.04 11.02 7.81
CA ASP A 151 -3.53 12.40 8.00
C ASP A 151 -4.52 12.43 9.17
N ARG A 152 -3.98 12.59 10.37
CA ARG A 152 -4.71 12.52 11.61
C ARG A 152 -5.67 13.70 11.81
N GLU A 153 -5.22 14.89 11.46
CA GLU A 153 -5.98 16.14 11.61
C GLU A 153 -6.90 16.43 10.41
N GLY A 154 -6.65 15.82 9.26
CA GLY A 154 -7.42 16.02 8.02
C GLY A 154 -7.04 17.29 7.27
N ASP A 155 -5.83 17.78 7.46
CA ASP A 155 -5.32 19.02 6.86
C ASP A 155 -4.40 18.79 5.64
N GLY A 156 -4.17 17.52 5.30
CA GLY A 156 -3.32 17.14 4.17
C GLY A 156 -1.85 17.00 4.52
N THR A 157 -1.48 17.18 5.81
CA THR A 157 -0.15 16.92 6.34
C THR A 157 -0.16 15.58 7.08
N TYR A 158 0.83 14.75 6.81
CA TYR A 158 0.80 13.35 7.27
C TYR A 158 1.71 13.11 8.47
N GLY A 159 1.17 12.41 9.47
CA GLY A 159 2.00 11.71 10.44
C GLY A 159 2.40 10.32 9.95
N ILE A 160 3.48 9.78 10.48
CA ILE A 160 4.01 8.45 10.14
C ILE A 160 3.84 7.51 11.34
N TYR A 161 2.99 6.50 11.19
CA TYR A 161 2.89 5.41 12.16
C TYR A 161 3.89 4.31 11.85
N VAL A 162 4.75 3.97 12.82
CA VAL A 162 5.73 2.89 12.72
C VAL A 162 5.36 1.76 13.66
N SER A 163 5.03 0.61 13.09
CA SER A 163 4.74 -0.62 13.81
C SER A 163 6.04 -1.34 14.15
N ASN A 164 6.42 -1.34 15.43
CA ASN A 164 7.64 -1.96 15.94
C ASN A 164 7.39 -3.36 16.51
N TYR A 165 8.42 -4.20 16.55
CA TYR A 165 8.38 -5.54 17.13
C TYR A 165 9.23 -5.61 18.40
N GLY A 166 8.59 -5.88 19.53
CA GLY A 166 9.27 -6.00 20.82
C GLY A 166 9.71 -4.67 21.43
N GLY A 167 9.10 -3.57 21.00
CA GLY A 167 9.24 -2.22 21.55
C GLY A 167 8.04 -1.36 21.18
N PRO A 168 7.97 -0.12 21.66
CA PRO A 168 6.82 0.75 21.45
C PRO A 168 6.69 1.13 19.98
N SER A 169 5.44 1.16 19.47
CA SER A 169 5.13 1.78 18.17
C SER A 169 5.40 3.28 18.25
N ARG A 170 5.66 3.91 17.10
CA ARG A 170 5.92 5.35 16.98
C ARG A 170 4.85 6.03 16.15
N PHE A 171 4.66 7.32 16.38
CA PHE A 171 3.88 8.20 15.53
C PHE A 171 4.59 9.53 15.42
N TYR A 172 5.18 9.78 14.25
CA TYR A 172 5.92 11.01 13.98
C TYR A 172 5.06 12.05 13.33
N GLU A 173 5.18 13.29 13.78
CA GLU A 173 4.69 14.48 13.08
C GLU A 173 5.86 15.45 12.87
N VAL A 174 5.81 16.18 11.74
CA VAL A 174 6.78 17.20 11.39
C VAL A 174 6.12 18.57 11.50
N SER A 175 6.76 19.51 12.17
CA SER A 175 6.27 20.88 12.28
C SER A 175 7.44 21.86 12.26
N GLY A 176 7.49 22.72 11.23
CA GLY A 176 8.58 23.69 11.08
C GLY A 176 9.97 23.04 10.97
N GLY A 177 10.05 21.83 10.43
CA GLY A 177 11.28 21.04 10.30
C GLY A 177 11.67 20.24 11.55
N GLU A 178 10.90 20.33 12.64
CA GLU A 178 11.11 19.53 13.85
C GLU A 178 10.26 18.25 13.81
N ILE A 179 10.88 17.10 14.10
CA ILE A 179 10.21 15.78 14.18
C ILE A 179 9.90 15.45 15.63
N GLU A 180 8.65 15.24 15.95
CA GLU A 180 8.20 14.79 17.26
C GLU A 180 7.58 13.39 17.20
N ASP A 181 7.99 12.48 18.08
CA ASP A 181 7.25 11.24 18.35
C ASP A 181 6.12 11.53 19.36
N ILE A 182 4.90 11.60 18.85
CA ILE A 182 3.71 11.87 19.68
C ILE A 182 2.92 10.61 20.06
N SER A 183 3.44 9.42 19.79
CA SER A 183 2.76 8.13 20.03
C SER A 183 2.26 7.98 21.45
N THR A 184 3.07 8.40 22.46
CA THR A 184 2.68 8.39 23.88
C THR A 184 1.55 9.39 24.17
N LYS A 185 1.60 10.58 23.57
CA LYS A 185 0.51 11.58 23.71
C LYS A 185 -0.81 11.06 23.15
N LEU A 186 -0.75 10.25 22.09
CA LEU A 186 -1.91 9.64 21.44
C LEU A 186 -2.34 8.33 22.12
N GLY A 187 -1.55 7.76 23.04
CA GLY A 187 -1.84 6.50 23.71
C GLY A 187 -1.76 5.27 22.80
N ILE A 188 -0.96 5.34 21.74
CA ILE A 188 -0.78 4.27 20.74
C ILE A 188 0.64 3.69 20.74
N ASP A 189 1.48 4.05 21.68
CA ASP A 189 2.85 3.57 21.89
C ASP A 189 2.91 2.13 22.44
N ARG A 190 2.14 1.23 21.83
CA ARG A 190 2.02 -0.16 22.30
C ARG A 190 3.28 -0.98 21.97
N THR A 191 3.79 -1.68 22.98
CA THR A 191 4.83 -2.70 22.79
C THR A 191 4.20 -4.04 22.45
N THR A 192 4.32 -4.47 21.20
CA THR A 192 3.67 -5.67 20.67
C THR A 192 4.57 -6.40 19.66
N GLY A 193 4.04 -7.46 19.07
CA GLY A 193 4.58 -8.08 17.87
C GLY A 193 4.04 -7.40 16.60
N GLY A 194 4.27 -6.08 16.50
CA GLY A 194 3.72 -5.28 15.39
C GLY A 194 4.05 -5.83 14.01
N ARG A 195 3.07 -5.75 13.10
CA ARG A 195 3.16 -6.18 11.69
C ARG A 195 2.49 -5.13 10.80
N ALA A 196 1.79 -5.57 9.77
CA ALA A 196 1.20 -4.68 8.78
C ALA A 196 0.23 -3.65 9.38
N VAL A 197 0.17 -2.50 8.71
CA VAL A 197 -0.73 -1.40 9.05
C VAL A 197 -1.44 -0.98 7.79
N VAL A 198 -2.72 -0.62 7.89
CA VAL A 198 -3.47 0.09 6.85
C VAL A 198 -4.18 1.27 7.45
N SER A 199 -4.32 2.36 6.69
CA SER A 199 -5.13 3.51 7.07
C SER A 199 -6.16 3.87 6.01
N GLY A 200 -7.29 4.43 6.44
CA GLY A 200 -8.41 4.79 5.57
C GLY A 200 -9.70 5.01 6.35
N HIS A 201 -10.82 5.24 5.65
CA HIS A 201 -12.13 5.38 6.27
C HIS A 201 -12.75 4.01 6.61
N ILE A 202 -12.39 3.46 7.78
CA ILE A 202 -12.81 2.12 8.20
C ILE A 202 -14.10 2.18 9.02
N LEU A 203 -14.14 3.00 10.06
CA LEU A 203 -15.28 3.13 10.98
C LEU A 203 -15.98 4.49 10.87
N GLY A 204 -15.23 5.53 10.58
CA GLY A 204 -15.66 6.91 10.65
C GLY A 204 -15.51 7.69 9.34
N SER A 205 -15.59 9.00 9.47
CA SER A 205 -15.36 9.96 8.39
C SER A 205 -13.93 10.51 8.39
N ARG A 206 -13.08 10.06 9.30
CA ARG A 206 -11.66 10.41 9.42
C ARG A 206 -10.79 9.21 9.09
N ASN A 207 -9.51 9.44 8.90
CA ASN A 207 -8.53 8.37 8.70
C ASN A 207 -8.34 7.56 9.97
N ASP A 208 -8.88 6.34 9.97
CA ASP A 208 -8.65 5.32 10.99
C ASP A 208 -7.42 4.48 10.63
N MET A 209 -6.90 3.71 11.59
CA MET A 209 -5.81 2.76 11.36
C MET A 209 -6.20 1.37 11.83
N PHE A 210 -5.84 0.34 11.05
CA PHE A 210 -5.81 -1.03 11.52
C PHE A 210 -4.37 -1.52 11.56
N ALA A 211 -3.90 -1.95 12.75
CA ALA A 211 -2.55 -2.45 12.98
C ALA A 211 -2.60 -3.93 13.38
N ALA A 212 -2.13 -4.80 12.49
CA ALA A 212 -2.03 -6.23 12.74
C ALA A 212 -0.85 -6.58 13.63
N ASN A 213 -1.00 -7.58 14.49
CA ASN A 213 0.04 -8.05 15.38
C ASN A 213 0.29 -9.55 15.26
N GLU A 214 1.51 -9.96 15.53
CA GLU A 214 1.92 -11.33 15.76
C GLU A 214 1.93 -11.62 17.25
N GLN A 215 1.36 -12.74 17.67
CA GLN A 215 1.29 -13.17 19.07
C GLN A 215 0.58 -12.18 20.00
N GLY A 216 -0.54 -11.65 19.56
CA GLY A 216 -1.34 -10.71 20.36
C GLY A 216 -2.47 -10.08 19.55
N PRO A 217 -3.32 -9.28 20.22
CA PRO A 217 -4.45 -8.65 19.55
C PRO A 217 -4.00 -7.60 18.52
N SER A 218 -4.69 -7.56 17.40
CA SER A 218 -4.62 -6.44 16.47
C SER A 218 -5.38 -5.24 17.02
N PHE A 219 -5.05 -4.04 16.55
CA PHE A 219 -5.71 -2.80 16.96
C PHE A 219 -6.51 -2.19 15.80
N LEU A 220 -7.66 -1.63 16.12
CA LEU A 220 -8.45 -0.79 15.22
C LEU A 220 -8.60 0.59 15.87
N TYR A 221 -7.71 1.49 15.52
CA TYR A 221 -7.67 2.85 16.05
C TYR A 221 -8.64 3.74 15.27
N GLN A 222 -9.81 3.99 15.86
CA GLN A 222 -10.76 4.97 15.34
C GLN A 222 -10.27 6.38 15.63
N ASN A 223 -10.26 7.23 14.62
CA ASN A 223 -9.87 8.64 14.73
C ASN A 223 -11.09 9.52 15.10
N PHE A 224 -11.00 10.17 16.26
CA PHE A 224 -11.94 11.18 16.74
C PHE A 224 -11.26 12.54 16.79
N ASP A 225 -11.30 13.28 15.69
CA ASP A 225 -10.67 14.61 15.56
C ASP A 225 -9.22 14.61 16.10
N GLY A 226 -8.39 13.77 15.51
CA GLY A 226 -6.97 13.63 15.82
C GLY A 226 -6.64 12.76 17.04
N ARG A 227 -7.62 12.17 17.71
CA ARG A 227 -7.42 11.24 18.84
C ARG A 227 -7.80 9.84 18.46
N PHE A 228 -6.96 8.88 18.79
CA PHE A 228 -7.21 7.49 18.51
C PHE A 228 -7.82 6.73 19.70
N VAL A 229 -8.84 5.92 19.40
CA VAL A 229 -9.45 4.99 20.37
C VAL A 229 -9.44 3.60 19.76
N ASP A 230 -8.85 2.63 20.45
CA ASP A 230 -8.85 1.25 20.01
C ASP A 230 -10.24 0.63 20.14
N ARG A 231 -10.77 0.14 19.03
CA ARG A 231 -12.10 -0.45 18.89
C ARG A 231 -12.05 -1.92 18.46
N ALA A 232 -10.86 -2.53 18.34
CA ALA A 232 -10.72 -3.86 17.74
C ALA A 232 -11.57 -4.92 18.45
N VAL A 233 -11.54 -4.95 19.78
CA VAL A 233 -12.34 -5.91 20.58
C VAL A 233 -13.84 -5.64 20.43
N GLU A 234 -14.26 -4.36 20.46
CA GLU A 234 -15.68 -3.98 20.33
C GLU A 234 -16.25 -4.42 18.98
N TYR A 235 -15.47 -4.27 17.91
CA TYR A 235 -15.90 -4.61 16.55
C TYR A 235 -15.58 -6.06 16.16
N GLY A 236 -14.88 -6.82 17.01
CA GLY A 236 -14.56 -8.24 16.80
C GLY A 236 -13.48 -8.51 15.75
N VAL A 237 -12.51 -7.58 15.62
CA VAL A 237 -11.41 -7.67 14.65
C VAL A 237 -10.03 -7.76 15.32
N ASP A 238 -9.98 -7.95 16.63
CA ASP A 238 -8.74 -8.07 17.38
C ASP A 238 -7.90 -9.31 17.01
N ASP A 239 -8.54 -10.36 16.50
CA ASP A 239 -7.97 -11.64 16.01
C ASP A 239 -6.78 -12.16 16.85
N ALA A 240 -6.88 -12.02 18.18
CA ALA A 240 -5.80 -12.15 19.17
C ALA A 240 -5.10 -13.52 19.19
N ARG A 241 -5.62 -14.52 18.47
CA ARG A 241 -5.07 -15.89 18.42
C ARG A 241 -4.34 -16.19 17.10
N GLN A 242 -4.27 -15.23 16.22
CA GLN A 242 -3.62 -15.36 14.93
C GLN A 242 -2.31 -14.55 14.90
N ASN A 243 -1.55 -14.72 13.84
CA ASN A 243 -0.31 -14.00 13.62
C ASN A 243 -0.50 -13.10 12.39
N GLY A 244 -1.14 -11.93 12.58
CA GLY A 244 -1.37 -10.99 11.51
C GLY A 244 -0.06 -10.60 10.82
N ARG A 245 -0.04 -10.62 9.47
CA ARG A 245 1.16 -10.33 8.72
C ARG A 245 0.90 -9.29 7.63
N GLY A 246 0.10 -9.60 6.63
CA GLY A 246 -0.29 -8.70 5.56
C GLY A 246 -1.72 -8.17 5.76
N THR A 247 -1.99 -6.92 5.37
CA THR A 247 -3.33 -6.32 5.45
C THR A 247 -3.64 -5.50 4.21
N ALA A 248 -4.92 -5.46 3.83
CA ALA A 248 -5.44 -4.56 2.80
C ALA A 248 -6.85 -4.07 3.18
N LEU A 249 -7.29 -2.94 2.62
CA LEU A 249 -8.68 -2.52 2.65
C LEU A 249 -9.35 -2.88 1.33
N ALA A 250 -10.57 -3.41 1.38
CA ALA A 250 -11.33 -3.81 0.19
C ALA A 250 -12.84 -3.64 0.41
N ASP A 251 -13.55 -3.17 -0.61
CA ASP A 251 -15.02 -3.18 -0.63
C ASP A 251 -15.53 -4.51 -1.18
N ILE A 252 -15.58 -5.54 -0.32
CA ILE A 252 -15.93 -6.91 -0.69
C ILE A 252 -17.39 -7.04 -1.15
N LEU A 253 -18.28 -6.19 -0.63
CA LEU A 253 -19.72 -6.24 -0.96
C LEU A 253 -20.11 -5.32 -2.10
N TYR A 254 -19.21 -4.48 -2.61
CA TYR A 254 -19.50 -3.44 -3.59
C TYR A 254 -20.66 -2.53 -3.16
N ASP A 255 -20.65 -2.15 -1.88
CA ASP A 255 -21.66 -1.29 -1.25
C ASP A 255 -21.11 0.07 -0.78
N GLY A 256 -19.87 0.38 -1.12
CA GLY A 256 -19.20 1.64 -0.80
C GLY A 256 -18.57 1.67 0.60
N ARG A 257 -18.39 0.51 1.26
CA ARG A 257 -17.78 0.40 2.58
C ARG A 257 -16.56 -0.49 2.57
N LEU A 258 -15.47 -0.01 3.16
CA LEU A 258 -14.22 -0.75 3.22
C LEU A 258 -14.24 -1.81 4.31
N GLY A 259 -13.92 -3.05 3.96
CA GLY A 259 -13.61 -4.16 4.84
C GLY A 259 -12.10 -4.28 5.07
N ILE A 260 -11.72 -5.16 6.00
CA ILE A 260 -10.32 -5.42 6.37
C ILE A 260 -9.96 -6.85 5.97
N ILE A 261 -8.96 -6.99 5.11
CA ILE A 261 -8.37 -8.28 4.76
C ILE A 261 -7.12 -8.49 5.61
N ILE A 262 -6.99 -9.67 6.24
CA ILE A 262 -5.83 -10.03 7.04
C ILE A 262 -5.27 -11.36 6.56
N GLY A 263 -4.04 -11.31 6.07
CA GLY A 263 -3.22 -12.48 5.86
C GLY A 263 -2.50 -12.86 7.17
N ASN A 264 -2.85 -14.00 7.74
CA ASN A 264 -2.25 -14.51 8.97
C ASN A 264 -1.12 -15.50 8.67
N TRP A 265 0.06 -15.28 9.22
CA TRP A 265 1.21 -16.17 9.06
C TRP A 265 0.95 -17.55 9.67
N ASN A 266 0.91 -18.56 8.82
CA ASN A 266 0.60 -19.94 9.19
C ASN A 266 -0.67 -20.06 10.06
N GLY A 267 -1.64 -19.18 9.80
CA GLY A 267 -2.89 -19.08 10.53
C GLY A 267 -4.08 -18.83 9.59
N TYR A 268 -5.31 -18.85 10.12
CA TYR A 268 -6.51 -18.63 9.34
C TYR A 268 -6.61 -17.18 8.84
N HIS A 269 -6.62 -16.97 7.54
CA HIS A 269 -6.81 -15.65 6.94
C HIS A 269 -8.25 -15.14 7.18
N ARG A 270 -8.41 -13.80 7.16
CA ARG A 270 -9.68 -13.13 7.43
C ARG A 270 -10.07 -12.18 6.30
N ALA A 271 -11.37 -12.08 6.10
CA ALA A 271 -12.00 -11.10 5.23
C ALA A 271 -13.17 -10.46 6.00
N TYR A 272 -12.85 -9.42 6.76
CA TYR A 272 -13.81 -8.74 7.61
C TYR A 272 -14.59 -7.69 6.82
N VAL A 273 -15.91 -7.81 6.81
CA VAL A 273 -16.87 -6.91 6.14
C VAL A 273 -17.62 -6.11 7.20
N PRO A 274 -17.74 -4.77 7.04
CA PRO A 274 -18.42 -3.94 8.02
C PRO A 274 -19.92 -4.28 8.12
N ALA A 275 -20.39 -4.48 9.37
CA ALA A 275 -21.79 -4.57 9.74
C ALA A 275 -22.19 -3.35 10.59
N ARG A 276 -23.38 -3.34 11.16
CA ARG A 276 -23.90 -2.13 11.85
C ARG A 276 -23.02 -1.69 13.04
N HIS A 277 -22.52 -2.63 13.86
CA HIS A 277 -21.72 -2.39 15.05
C HIS A 277 -20.63 -3.47 15.26
N SER A 278 -20.20 -4.11 14.20
CA SER A 278 -19.22 -5.18 14.22
C SER A 278 -18.69 -5.41 12.81
N PHE A 279 -17.74 -6.32 12.66
CA PHE A 279 -17.38 -6.91 11.38
C PHE A 279 -17.79 -8.37 11.32
N LEU A 280 -18.12 -8.84 10.14
CA LEU A 280 -18.42 -10.25 9.87
C LEU A 280 -17.30 -10.82 9.00
N ASP A 281 -16.85 -12.04 9.34
CA ASP A 281 -15.80 -12.71 8.57
C ASP A 281 -16.41 -13.47 7.37
N TYR A 282 -16.15 -12.95 6.17
CA TYR A 282 -16.62 -13.50 4.88
C TYR A 282 -15.63 -14.47 4.24
N ALA A 283 -14.48 -14.74 4.91
CA ALA A 283 -13.49 -15.67 4.39
C ALA A 283 -14.11 -17.04 4.13
N THR A 284 -14.07 -17.50 2.87
CA THR A 284 -14.47 -18.86 2.47
C THR A 284 -13.50 -19.89 3.04
N GLU A 285 -13.85 -21.17 3.02
CA GLU A 285 -12.97 -22.25 3.50
C GLU A 285 -11.63 -22.21 2.77
N ALA A 286 -11.64 -22.08 1.44
CA ALA A 286 -10.42 -21.98 0.63
C ALA A 286 -9.61 -20.72 0.96
N PHE A 287 -10.26 -19.57 1.21
CA PHE A 287 -9.58 -18.36 1.58
C PHE A 287 -8.87 -18.47 2.94
N ARG A 288 -9.52 -19.09 3.93
CA ARG A 288 -9.01 -19.27 5.29
C ARG A 288 -7.80 -20.16 5.41
N GLU A 289 -7.53 -21.03 4.43
CA GLU A 289 -6.42 -21.97 4.51
C GLU A 289 -5.09 -21.26 4.87
N PRO A 290 -4.37 -21.73 5.92
CA PRO A 290 -3.11 -21.16 6.34
C PRO A 290 -2.07 -21.15 5.23
N SER A 291 -1.29 -20.08 5.14
CA SER A 291 -0.09 -19.98 4.29
C SER A 291 1.00 -19.14 4.96
N LEU A 292 2.20 -19.16 4.39
CA LEU A 292 3.31 -18.32 4.84
C LEU A 292 3.24 -16.95 4.14
N VAL A 293 2.09 -16.29 4.29
CA VAL A 293 1.81 -15.00 3.66
C VAL A 293 2.70 -13.89 4.21
N ARG A 294 3.13 -13.01 3.32
CA ARG A 294 3.80 -11.75 3.64
C ARG A 294 2.91 -10.57 3.28
N THR A 295 2.68 -10.31 2.03
CA THR A 295 1.93 -9.17 1.54
C THR A 295 0.54 -9.57 1.05
N VAL A 296 -0.44 -8.72 1.32
CA VAL A 296 -1.82 -8.85 0.84
C VAL A 296 -2.18 -7.61 0.05
N ILE A 297 -2.65 -7.77 -1.18
CA ILE A 297 -3.06 -6.69 -2.08
C ILE A 297 -4.49 -6.92 -2.52
N SER A 298 -5.29 -5.84 -2.61
CA SER A 298 -6.60 -5.83 -3.25
C SER A 298 -6.54 -4.90 -4.46
N ALA A 299 -6.75 -5.44 -5.65
CA ALA A 299 -6.73 -4.71 -6.91
C ALA A 299 -7.55 -5.41 -7.98
N ASP A 300 -8.07 -4.67 -8.95
CA ASP A 300 -8.74 -5.18 -10.13
C ASP A 300 -7.70 -5.35 -11.25
N PHE A 301 -7.03 -6.50 -11.27
CA PHE A 301 -5.91 -6.75 -12.17
C PHE A 301 -6.33 -6.96 -13.63
N ASP A 302 -7.47 -7.62 -13.87
CA ASP A 302 -7.92 -7.96 -15.22
C ASP A 302 -9.01 -7.03 -15.78
N ASN A 303 -9.29 -5.94 -15.05
CA ASN A 303 -10.29 -4.92 -15.43
C ASN A 303 -11.72 -5.49 -15.62
N ASP A 304 -12.05 -6.61 -14.96
CA ASP A 304 -13.39 -7.18 -15.04
C ASP A 304 -14.40 -6.51 -14.07
N GLY A 305 -13.93 -5.53 -13.30
CA GLY A 305 -14.71 -4.76 -12.34
C GLY A 305 -14.90 -5.42 -11.00
N PHE A 306 -14.19 -6.52 -10.73
CA PHE A 306 -14.09 -7.15 -9.44
C PHE A 306 -12.64 -7.11 -8.96
N ASP A 307 -12.42 -6.79 -7.69
CA ASP A 307 -11.07 -6.87 -7.14
C ASP A 307 -10.63 -8.31 -6.96
N GLU A 308 -9.37 -8.56 -7.21
CA GLU A 308 -8.67 -9.75 -6.74
C GLU A 308 -7.92 -9.43 -5.45
N ILE A 309 -7.87 -10.42 -4.55
CA ILE A 309 -7.05 -10.38 -3.34
C ILE A 309 -5.87 -11.31 -3.55
N PHE A 310 -4.69 -10.73 -3.74
CA PHE A 310 -3.43 -11.44 -3.97
C PHE A 310 -2.68 -11.64 -2.66
N PHE A 311 -2.21 -12.86 -2.41
CA PHE A 311 -1.36 -13.25 -1.28
C PHE A 311 0.04 -13.58 -1.78
N ASN A 312 1.01 -12.71 -1.48
CA ASN A 312 2.43 -12.97 -1.71
C ASN A 312 2.96 -13.86 -0.58
N ASN A 313 3.32 -15.10 -0.89
CA ASN A 313 3.81 -16.09 0.05
C ASN A 313 5.34 -16.24 -0.02
N ILE A 314 5.95 -16.68 1.07
CA ILE A 314 7.38 -17.02 1.10
C ILE A 314 7.60 -18.52 1.15
N GLY A 315 8.33 -19.06 0.17
CA GLY A 315 8.64 -20.49 0.08
C GLY A 315 7.43 -21.39 -0.13
N GLN A 316 6.32 -20.83 -0.55
CA GLN A 316 5.08 -21.51 -0.91
C GLN A 316 4.44 -20.80 -2.12
N PRO A 317 3.59 -21.49 -2.91
CA PRO A 317 2.88 -20.85 -4.00
C PRO A 317 2.09 -19.63 -3.53
N ASN A 318 2.14 -18.55 -4.31
CA ASN A 318 1.26 -17.40 -4.13
C ASN A 318 -0.20 -17.83 -4.33
N ARG A 319 -1.14 -17.05 -3.79
CA ARG A 319 -2.57 -17.35 -3.89
C ARG A 319 -3.32 -16.08 -4.28
N MET A 320 -4.42 -16.25 -4.99
CA MET A 320 -5.30 -15.16 -5.35
C MET A 320 -6.76 -15.57 -5.29
N PHE A 321 -7.62 -14.62 -4.92
CA PHE A 321 -9.06 -14.82 -4.82
C PHE A 321 -9.78 -13.65 -5.45
N ARG A 322 -10.68 -13.93 -6.37
CA ARG A 322 -11.56 -12.92 -6.96
C ARG A 322 -12.76 -12.68 -6.07
N VAL A 323 -13.07 -11.41 -5.84
CA VAL A 323 -14.28 -11.00 -5.13
C VAL A 323 -15.44 -11.02 -6.12
N ARG A 324 -16.47 -11.84 -5.86
CA ARG A 324 -17.69 -11.92 -6.67
C ARG A 324 -18.86 -11.24 -5.99
N ASP A 325 -19.94 -11.04 -6.72
CA ASP A 325 -21.20 -10.50 -6.19
C ASP A 325 -21.61 -11.21 -4.89
N GLY A 326 -22.01 -10.42 -3.89
CA GLY A 326 -22.35 -10.94 -2.56
C GLY A 326 -21.15 -11.29 -1.67
N GLY A 327 -19.94 -10.88 -2.04
CA GLY A 327 -18.73 -11.04 -1.24
C GLY A 327 -18.13 -12.44 -1.25
N VAL A 328 -18.45 -13.25 -2.26
CA VAL A 328 -17.90 -14.60 -2.39
C VAL A 328 -16.46 -14.50 -2.89
N LEU A 329 -15.52 -15.11 -2.15
CA LEU A 329 -14.09 -15.16 -2.49
C LEU A 329 -13.78 -16.48 -3.21
N GLU A 330 -13.56 -16.39 -4.53
CA GLU A 330 -13.29 -17.54 -5.40
C GLU A 330 -11.80 -17.64 -5.71
N PRO A 331 -11.16 -18.83 -5.56
CA PRO A 331 -9.75 -19.01 -5.94
C PRO A 331 -9.54 -18.76 -7.44
N VAL A 332 -8.43 -18.09 -7.77
CA VAL A 332 -7.98 -17.82 -9.15
C VAL A 332 -6.65 -18.49 -9.41
N ALA A 333 -6.47 -19.07 -10.59
CA ALA A 333 -5.20 -19.64 -11.03
C ALA A 333 -4.24 -18.53 -11.45
N LEU A 334 -3.06 -18.48 -10.84
CA LEU A 334 -2.10 -17.37 -11.01
C LEU A 334 -1.18 -17.49 -12.22
N SER A 335 -1.08 -18.66 -12.84
CA SER A 335 -0.14 -18.90 -13.94
C SER A 335 1.31 -18.49 -13.58
N ALA A 336 1.88 -17.48 -14.24
CA ALA A 336 3.24 -17.01 -14.00
C ALA A 336 3.46 -16.52 -12.55
N ALA A 337 2.49 -15.81 -11.98
CA ALA A 337 2.61 -15.26 -10.62
C ALA A 337 2.42 -16.29 -9.49
N LEU A 338 2.30 -17.59 -9.82
CA LEU A 338 2.22 -18.67 -8.81
C LEU A 338 3.48 -18.77 -7.97
N GLU A 339 4.65 -18.59 -8.55
CA GLU A 339 5.97 -18.55 -7.89
C GLU A 339 6.15 -19.60 -6.80
N ALA A 340 5.95 -20.89 -7.12
CA ALA A 340 5.90 -21.98 -6.15
C ALA A 340 7.10 -22.08 -5.20
N ASN A 341 8.26 -21.52 -5.58
CA ASN A 341 9.50 -21.46 -4.81
C ASN A 341 9.96 -20.01 -4.56
N GLY A 342 9.07 -19.03 -4.77
CA GLY A 342 9.34 -17.62 -4.54
C GLY A 342 9.56 -17.36 -3.05
N LEU A 343 10.58 -16.56 -2.73
CA LEU A 343 10.82 -16.07 -1.37
C LEU A 343 10.17 -14.69 -1.25
N GLY A 344 8.87 -14.59 -1.56
CA GLY A 344 8.11 -13.35 -1.60
C GLY A 344 8.17 -12.59 -0.28
N THR A 345 8.45 -11.30 -0.36
CA THR A 345 8.53 -10.39 0.78
C THR A 345 7.49 -9.26 0.65
N GLY A 346 7.78 -8.21 -0.08
CA GLY A 346 6.85 -7.13 -0.41
C GLY A 346 6.34 -7.23 -1.85
N ALA A 347 5.30 -6.47 -2.16
CA ALA A 347 4.81 -6.28 -3.53
C ALA A 347 4.01 -4.98 -3.61
N ALA A 348 3.99 -4.34 -4.77
CA ALA A 348 3.14 -3.20 -5.03
C ALA A 348 2.56 -3.24 -6.44
N VAL A 349 1.47 -2.49 -6.65
CA VAL A 349 0.79 -2.36 -7.93
C VAL A 349 0.79 -0.92 -8.40
N ALA A 350 0.99 -0.74 -9.70
CA ALA A 350 0.84 0.51 -10.43
C ALA A 350 0.52 0.23 -11.89
N ASP A 351 -0.07 1.17 -12.59
CA ASP A 351 -0.14 1.20 -14.05
C ASP A 351 1.11 1.95 -14.54
N MET A 352 2.25 1.22 -14.65
CA MET A 352 3.57 1.83 -14.85
C MET A 352 3.76 2.40 -16.25
N ASP A 353 3.07 1.87 -17.26
CA ASP A 353 3.19 2.28 -18.67
C ASP A 353 2.00 3.09 -19.17
N GLY A 354 0.99 3.32 -18.34
CA GLY A 354 -0.18 4.14 -18.60
C GLY A 354 -1.19 3.48 -19.56
N ASP A 355 -1.15 2.16 -19.72
CA ASP A 355 -2.03 1.42 -20.61
C ASP A 355 -3.40 1.10 -19.99
N GLY A 356 -3.56 1.36 -18.69
CA GLY A 356 -4.79 1.12 -17.92
C GLY A 356 -4.93 -0.31 -17.39
N VAL A 357 -3.85 -1.10 -17.41
CA VAL A 357 -3.75 -2.40 -16.76
C VAL A 357 -2.74 -2.30 -15.62
N LEU A 358 -3.06 -2.86 -14.48
CA LEU A 358 -2.16 -2.81 -13.33
C LEU A 358 -1.01 -3.81 -13.47
N ASP A 359 0.21 -3.32 -13.22
CA ASP A 359 1.41 -4.12 -13.10
C ASP A 359 1.67 -4.48 -11.65
N LEU A 360 2.06 -5.73 -11.38
CA LEU A 360 2.39 -6.25 -10.06
C LEU A 360 3.90 -6.49 -9.97
N LEU A 361 4.60 -5.65 -9.22
CA LEU A 361 6.01 -5.83 -8.88
C LEU A 361 6.13 -6.61 -7.57
N VAL A 362 6.85 -7.74 -7.57
CA VAL A 362 7.08 -8.59 -6.40
C VAL A 362 8.55 -8.58 -6.03
N ALA A 363 8.82 -8.27 -4.77
CA ALA A 363 10.15 -8.34 -4.17
C ALA A 363 10.37 -9.69 -3.49
N HIS A 364 11.62 -10.14 -3.48
CA HIS A 364 12.03 -11.41 -2.91
C HIS A 364 13.24 -11.26 -1.99
N GLY A 365 13.35 -12.16 -0.98
CA GLY A 365 14.48 -12.07 -0.07
C GLY A 365 14.41 -13.03 1.11
N GLU A 366 14.79 -12.51 2.29
CA GLU A 366 14.86 -13.16 3.59
C GLU A 366 15.93 -14.24 3.70
N SER A 367 15.72 -15.44 3.13
CA SER A 367 16.66 -16.57 3.32
C SER A 367 17.67 -16.73 2.18
N ALA A 368 17.37 -16.21 0.99
CA ALA A 368 18.26 -16.23 -0.16
C ALA A 368 17.95 -15.10 -1.15
N PRO A 369 18.98 -14.56 -1.84
CA PRO A 369 18.76 -13.58 -2.89
C PRO A 369 18.00 -14.19 -4.08
N GLN A 370 16.99 -13.45 -4.57
CA GLN A 370 16.25 -13.75 -5.80
C GLN A 370 16.07 -12.45 -6.60
N PRO A 371 15.86 -12.52 -7.95
CA PRO A 371 15.51 -11.34 -8.74
C PRO A 371 14.11 -10.85 -8.37
N LEU A 372 13.77 -9.62 -8.74
CA LEU A 372 12.42 -9.12 -8.70
C LEU A 372 11.55 -9.79 -9.78
N SER A 373 10.26 -9.91 -9.55
CA SER A 373 9.30 -10.35 -10.56
C SER A 373 8.34 -9.22 -10.91
N LEU A 374 7.98 -9.14 -12.19
CA LEU A 374 6.99 -8.20 -12.72
C LEU A 374 5.93 -8.99 -13.48
N PHE A 375 4.68 -8.80 -13.11
CA PHE A 375 3.56 -9.50 -13.70
C PHE A 375 2.49 -8.52 -14.17
N ARG A 376 1.82 -8.85 -15.28
CA ARG A 376 0.67 -8.14 -15.80
C ARG A 376 -0.43 -9.15 -16.14
N ALA A 377 -1.71 -8.75 -15.95
CA ALA A 377 -2.83 -9.60 -16.33
C ALA A 377 -2.90 -9.80 -17.85
N ALA A 378 -3.13 -11.02 -18.29
CA ALA A 378 -3.35 -11.34 -19.70
C ALA A 378 -4.80 -11.00 -20.08
N ILE A 379 -5.01 -9.82 -20.67
CA ILE A 379 -6.34 -9.35 -21.06
C ILE A 379 -6.52 -9.50 -22.56
N ASP A 380 -7.55 -10.25 -22.98
CA ASP A 380 -7.93 -10.37 -24.37
C ASP A 380 -8.96 -9.29 -24.75
N GLY A 381 -8.58 -8.32 -25.57
CA GLY A 381 -9.48 -7.30 -26.09
C GLY A 381 -9.24 -5.88 -25.54
N PRO A 382 -10.15 -4.93 -25.83
CA PRO A 382 -10.00 -3.56 -25.38
C PRO A 382 -10.23 -3.44 -23.87
N VAL A 383 -9.31 -2.78 -23.19
CA VAL A 383 -9.40 -2.48 -21.77
C VAL A 383 -10.37 -1.33 -21.53
N ARG A 384 -11.23 -1.47 -20.51
CA ARG A 384 -12.10 -0.39 -20.03
C ARG A 384 -11.81 -0.14 -18.55
N TYR A 385 -11.46 1.09 -18.23
CA TYR A 385 -11.07 1.45 -16.88
C TYR A 385 -11.44 2.89 -16.52
N LEU A 386 -11.34 3.22 -15.24
CA LEU A 386 -11.40 4.56 -14.70
C LEU A 386 -10.36 4.70 -13.61
N ARG A 387 -9.55 5.73 -13.65
CA ARG A 387 -8.52 6.02 -12.66
C ARG A 387 -8.74 7.40 -12.06
N ILE A 388 -8.67 7.49 -10.73
CA ILE A 388 -8.85 8.74 -9.98
C ILE A 388 -7.63 8.95 -9.08
N ALA A 389 -6.94 10.06 -9.29
CA ALA A 389 -5.78 10.50 -8.52
C ALA A 389 -6.18 11.74 -7.69
N PRO A 390 -6.63 11.58 -6.44
CA PRO A 390 -6.95 12.71 -5.58
C PRO A 390 -5.69 13.31 -5.00
N LEU A 391 -5.63 14.66 -5.00
CA LEU A 391 -4.54 15.44 -4.45
C LEU A 391 -5.05 16.30 -3.29
N THR A 392 -4.21 16.52 -2.29
CA THR A 392 -4.43 17.45 -1.18
C THR A 392 -4.53 18.90 -1.69
N GLU A 393 -4.83 19.84 -0.81
CA GLU A 393 -4.80 21.28 -1.14
C GLU A 393 -3.39 21.74 -1.52
N GLN A 394 -2.36 21.14 -0.92
CA GLN A 394 -0.95 21.41 -1.18
C GLN A 394 -0.49 20.84 -2.53
N GLY A 395 -1.10 19.74 -2.98
CA GLY A 395 -0.83 19.13 -4.27
C GLY A 395 -0.24 17.73 -4.21
N ALA A 396 0.08 17.25 -3.02
CA ALA A 396 0.53 15.88 -2.80
C ALA A 396 -0.61 14.87 -2.98
N PRO A 397 -0.32 13.59 -3.23
CA PRO A 397 -1.32 12.52 -3.22
C PRO A 397 -2.12 12.49 -1.91
N ALA A 398 -3.45 12.43 -2.01
CA ALA A 398 -4.33 12.39 -0.83
C ALA A 398 -4.39 10.97 -0.26
N ARG A 399 -3.27 10.49 0.31
CA ARG A 399 -3.14 9.17 0.93
C ARG A 399 -4.20 8.97 2.02
N GLY A 400 -4.88 7.83 2.03
CA GLY A 400 -5.97 7.54 2.98
C GLY A 400 -7.34 8.09 2.57
N ALA A 401 -7.44 8.98 1.58
CA ALA A 401 -8.73 9.37 1.01
C ALA A 401 -9.45 8.14 0.43
N THR A 402 -10.77 8.19 0.38
CA THR A 402 -11.58 7.12 -0.22
C THR A 402 -12.27 7.64 -1.48
N VAL A 403 -12.06 6.96 -2.59
CA VAL A 403 -12.80 7.19 -3.82
C VAL A 403 -13.96 6.22 -3.89
N ILE A 404 -15.16 6.70 -4.20
CA ILE A 404 -16.37 5.91 -4.33
C ILE A 404 -16.90 6.08 -5.75
N LEU A 405 -16.85 5.01 -6.52
CA LEU A 405 -17.44 4.90 -7.84
C LEU A 405 -18.89 4.42 -7.72
N GLU A 406 -19.82 5.12 -8.34
CA GLU A 406 -21.18 4.66 -8.54
C GLU A 406 -21.44 4.46 -10.04
N THR A 407 -21.90 3.27 -10.41
CA THR A 407 -22.30 2.92 -11.78
C THR A 407 -23.76 2.50 -11.82
N ASP A 408 -24.24 2.06 -12.96
CA ASP A 408 -25.56 1.42 -13.09
C ASP A 408 -25.56 -0.05 -12.57
N MET A 409 -24.39 -0.61 -12.25
CA MET A 409 -24.23 -2.00 -11.82
C MET A 409 -23.78 -2.16 -10.36
N ARG A 410 -23.03 -1.17 -9.79
CA ARG A 410 -22.43 -1.30 -8.45
C ARG A 410 -22.10 0.04 -7.82
N VAL A 411 -21.82 -0.01 -6.51
CA VAL A 411 -21.06 1.03 -5.79
C VAL A 411 -19.75 0.39 -5.35
N HIS A 412 -18.61 1.03 -5.58
CA HIS A 412 -17.32 0.47 -5.26
C HIS A 412 -16.39 1.51 -4.64
N ALA A 413 -15.96 1.26 -3.40
CA ALA A 413 -15.03 2.13 -2.68
C ALA A 413 -13.62 1.59 -2.76
N LYS A 414 -12.66 2.49 -3.03
CA LYS A 414 -11.21 2.22 -2.92
C LYS A 414 -10.54 3.29 -2.09
N THR A 415 -9.62 2.89 -1.22
CA THR A 415 -8.77 3.84 -0.49
C THR A 415 -7.54 4.17 -1.34
N ILE A 416 -7.08 5.42 -1.25
CA ILE A 416 -5.76 5.80 -1.74
C ILE A 416 -4.74 5.27 -0.74
N ASP A 417 -3.94 4.32 -1.18
CA ASP A 417 -3.06 3.57 -0.29
C ASP A 417 -2.08 4.49 0.45
N ALA A 418 -2.02 4.35 1.75
CA ALA A 418 -1.17 5.13 2.64
C ALA A 418 -0.16 4.25 3.41
N GLY A 419 0.02 3.02 2.98
CA GLY A 419 0.78 1.94 3.57
C GLY A 419 -0.12 0.75 3.81
N SER A 420 0.22 -0.40 3.24
CA SER A 420 -0.58 -1.62 3.30
C SER A 420 0.27 -2.86 2.98
N GLY A 421 -0.39 -3.94 2.64
CA GLY A 421 0.26 -5.19 2.33
C GLY A 421 1.00 -5.74 3.55
N TYR A 422 2.26 -5.61 3.51
CA TYR A 422 3.25 -5.73 4.58
C TYR A 422 4.53 -5.07 4.08
N LEU A 423 4.94 -3.99 4.72
CA LEU A 423 6.12 -3.20 4.33
C LEU A 423 5.96 -2.37 3.04
N CYS A 424 4.75 -2.21 2.51
CA CYS A 424 4.50 -1.75 1.15
C CYS A 424 3.52 -0.57 1.10
N GLN A 425 3.49 0.08 -0.08
CA GLN A 425 2.54 1.12 -0.41
C GLN A 425 2.27 1.11 -1.91
N MET A 426 0.99 1.11 -2.30
CA MET A 426 0.57 1.05 -3.69
C MET A 426 0.59 2.44 -4.35
N GLU A 427 0.42 2.46 -5.66
CA GLU A 427 0.20 3.70 -6.42
C GLU A 427 -0.93 4.53 -5.79
N PRO A 428 -0.77 5.88 -5.66
CA PRO A 428 -1.79 6.73 -5.04
C PRO A 428 -2.98 7.04 -5.96
N VAL A 429 -3.50 6.01 -6.62
CA VAL A 429 -4.58 6.10 -7.61
C VAL A 429 -5.64 5.05 -7.32
N ALA A 430 -6.90 5.46 -7.27
CA ALA A 430 -8.02 4.51 -7.25
C ALA A 430 -8.28 4.04 -8.69
N HIS A 431 -7.93 2.80 -8.98
CA HIS A 431 -8.11 2.15 -10.27
C HIS A 431 -9.35 1.24 -10.24
N TYR A 432 -10.21 1.37 -11.26
CA TYR A 432 -11.43 0.57 -11.44
C TYR A 432 -11.48 0.03 -12.86
N GLY A 433 -11.51 -1.28 -13.02
CA GLY A 433 -11.98 -1.89 -14.26
C GLY A 433 -13.48 -1.63 -14.45
N LEU A 434 -13.91 -1.50 -15.68
CA LEU A 434 -15.31 -1.29 -16.04
C LEU A 434 -15.83 -2.47 -16.86
N ARG A 435 -16.88 -3.12 -16.39
CA ARG A 435 -17.54 -4.25 -17.06
C ARG A 435 -18.12 -3.84 -18.40
N ASP A 436 -18.34 -4.80 -19.28
CA ASP A 436 -19.02 -4.56 -20.55
C ASP A 436 -20.41 -3.96 -20.34
N GLY A 437 -20.65 -2.81 -20.97
CA GLY A 437 -21.89 -2.06 -20.86
C GLY A 437 -22.05 -1.26 -19.57
N GLU A 438 -21.14 -1.36 -18.62
CA GLU A 438 -21.18 -0.57 -17.37
C GLU A 438 -21.01 0.91 -17.63
N THR A 439 -21.88 1.73 -17.03
CA THR A 439 -21.92 3.18 -17.19
C THR A 439 -21.65 3.90 -15.87
N VAL A 440 -20.64 4.76 -15.86
CA VAL A 440 -20.32 5.60 -14.67
C VAL A 440 -21.41 6.65 -14.50
N LYS A 441 -22.04 6.67 -13.32
CA LYS A 441 -23.03 7.68 -12.92
C LYS A 441 -22.41 8.82 -12.15
N SER A 442 -21.55 8.50 -11.20
CA SER A 442 -20.86 9.49 -10.38
C SER A 442 -19.59 8.91 -9.78
N VAL A 443 -18.67 9.81 -9.46
CA VAL A 443 -17.52 9.54 -8.60
C VAL A 443 -17.53 10.52 -7.45
N LYS A 444 -17.19 10.04 -6.26
CA LYS A 444 -17.05 10.85 -5.07
C LYS A 444 -15.69 10.61 -4.45
N VAL A 445 -14.98 11.66 -4.08
CA VAL A 445 -13.78 11.59 -3.25
C VAL A 445 -14.18 12.02 -1.83
N ARG A 446 -13.98 11.14 -0.87
CA ARG A 446 -14.07 11.46 0.56
C ARG A 446 -12.65 11.71 1.05
N TRP A 447 -12.40 12.94 1.47
CA TRP A 447 -11.11 13.40 1.96
C TRP A 447 -10.87 12.94 3.39
N THR A 448 -9.64 12.97 3.82
CA THR A 448 -9.19 12.54 5.16
C THR A 448 -9.85 13.31 6.32
N ASP A 449 -10.30 14.55 6.08
CA ASP A 449 -11.10 15.36 7.02
C ASP A 449 -12.59 14.99 7.07
N GLY A 450 -13.03 14.06 6.22
CA GLY A 450 -14.41 13.62 6.09
C GLY A 450 -15.28 14.47 5.18
N THR A 451 -14.76 15.55 4.61
CA THR A 451 -15.46 16.28 3.54
C THR A 451 -15.50 15.49 2.25
N GLU A 452 -16.42 15.82 1.35
CA GLU A 452 -16.61 15.07 0.11
C GLU A 452 -16.65 16.00 -1.10
N THR A 453 -15.97 15.59 -2.18
CA THR A 453 -16.07 16.20 -3.50
C THR A 453 -16.77 15.24 -4.44
N GLY A 454 -17.95 15.64 -4.96
CA GLY A 454 -18.71 14.85 -5.94
C GLY A 454 -18.40 15.29 -7.36
N LEU A 455 -18.19 14.31 -8.23
CA LEU A 455 -18.07 14.47 -9.68
C LEU A 455 -19.28 13.78 -10.31
N GLY A 456 -19.88 14.41 -11.32
CA GLY A 456 -20.93 13.78 -12.12
C GLY A 456 -20.36 12.67 -13.03
N GLU A 457 -20.99 12.48 -14.17
CA GLU A 457 -20.47 11.58 -15.19
C GLU A 457 -19.07 12.04 -15.65
N ILE A 458 -18.12 11.13 -15.64
CA ILE A 458 -16.74 11.36 -16.10
C ILE A 458 -16.33 10.32 -17.13
N ALA A 459 -15.37 10.67 -17.97
CA ALA A 459 -14.94 9.81 -19.08
C ALA A 459 -14.16 8.60 -18.58
N ALA A 460 -14.49 7.41 -19.07
CA ALA A 460 -13.69 6.20 -18.92
C ALA A 460 -12.37 6.27 -19.74
N ASN A 461 -11.50 5.32 -19.49
CA ASN A 461 -10.21 5.09 -20.15
C ASN A 461 -9.24 6.25 -20.01
N LYS A 462 -9.19 6.83 -18.82
CA LYS A 462 -8.15 7.81 -18.45
C LYS A 462 -8.06 8.03 -16.96
N THR A 463 -6.98 8.67 -16.53
CA THR A 463 -6.76 9.15 -15.17
C THR A 463 -7.31 10.56 -15.03
N HIS A 464 -8.09 10.78 -13.96
CA HIS A 464 -8.62 12.09 -13.56
C HIS A 464 -7.93 12.55 -12.28
N ILE A 465 -7.29 13.71 -12.32
CA ILE A 465 -6.70 14.37 -11.16
C ILE A 465 -7.75 15.22 -10.49
N ILE A 466 -7.99 15.03 -9.19
CA ILE A 466 -8.99 15.72 -8.40
C ILE A 466 -8.31 16.40 -7.21
N ARG A 467 -8.33 17.73 -7.16
CA ARG A 467 -7.80 18.49 -6.02
C ARG A 467 -8.89 18.77 -4.97
N LYS A 468 -8.50 18.82 -3.69
CA LYS A 468 -9.40 19.05 -2.55
C LYS A 468 -10.15 20.38 -2.61
N ASP A 469 -9.59 21.42 -3.24
CA ASP A 469 -10.19 22.74 -3.41
C ASP A 469 -11.41 22.80 -4.36
N GLY A 470 -11.85 21.64 -4.86
CA GLY A 470 -12.99 21.51 -5.76
C GLY A 470 -12.80 22.10 -7.16
N GLN A 471 -11.61 22.59 -7.47
CA GLN A 471 -11.26 23.03 -8.82
C GLN A 471 -10.78 21.85 -9.67
N GLY A 472 -11.72 21.00 -10.08
CA GLY A 472 -11.46 20.04 -11.13
C GLY A 472 -10.99 20.78 -12.39
N ARG A 473 -9.68 20.91 -12.58
CA ARG A 473 -9.14 21.34 -13.87
C ARG A 473 -9.48 20.27 -14.90
N LYS A 474 -10.27 20.66 -15.88
CA LYS A 474 -10.37 19.93 -17.16
C LYS A 474 -9.02 20.10 -17.86
N GLU A 475 -8.03 19.29 -17.54
CA GLU A 475 -6.83 19.19 -18.35
C GLU A 475 -7.11 18.22 -19.49
N GLY A 476 -7.05 18.74 -20.71
CA GLY A 476 -7.21 17.96 -21.93
C GLY A 476 -7.62 18.80 -23.11
N GLN A 477 -6.75 19.65 -23.61
CA GLN A 477 -6.68 20.03 -25.03
C GLN A 477 -5.24 19.85 -25.51
#